data_08bb21d181032e5d5c7568ef03794af3
#
_entry.id   08bb21d181032e5d5c7568ef03794af3
#
_cell.length_a   1.000
_cell.length_b   1.000
_cell.length_c   1.000
_cell.angle_alpha   90.00
_cell.angle_beta   90.00
_cell.angle_gamma   90.00
#
_symmetry.space_group_name_H-M   'P 1'
#
loop_
_entity.id
_entity.type
_entity.pdbx_description
1 polymer ?
#
loop_
_entity_poly.entity_id
_entity_poly.type
_entity_poly.pdbx_seq_one_letter_code
_entity_poly.pdbx_strand_id
1 'polypeptide(L)'
;LYVNRNMVGAVVGVQPFGGEGLSGTGPKAGGPLYLYRLLSSRPQDAVGVTFARQDAERPLDAQLKTLLEKPLQALQQWAAGRPELQALSQQYSEQAQSGTQRLLPGPTGERNTLTLMPRERVLCVADNEQDALIQLAAVLAVGCEVLWPDSALQRDLAKKLPREVSERIRFAKAEQLPGQAFDAVIYHGDSDQLRELCEQVAARSGAIVSVQGFARGEDNLQLE
;
A
#
# COMPACT_ATOMS: atom_id res chain seq x y z
N LEU A 1 12.28 -2.53 -15.57
CA LEU A 1 13.72 -2.55 -15.73
C LEU A 1 14.09 -3.59 -16.77
N TYR A 2 14.87 -3.23 -17.81
CA TYR A 2 15.40 -4.16 -18.80
C TYR A 2 16.90 -4.37 -18.59
N VAL A 3 17.32 -5.62 -18.67
CA VAL A 3 18.73 -6.01 -18.55
C VAL A 3 19.10 -6.82 -19.78
N ASN A 4 20.20 -6.47 -20.45
CA ASN A 4 20.71 -7.13 -21.66
C ASN A 4 19.70 -7.21 -22.81
N ARG A 5 18.81 -6.21 -22.95
CA ARG A 5 17.90 -6.10 -24.09
C ARG A 5 17.64 -4.63 -24.43
N ASN A 6 17.15 -4.41 -25.64
CA ASN A 6 16.70 -3.10 -26.06
C ASN A 6 15.49 -2.64 -25.24
N MET A 7 15.49 -1.38 -24.80
CA MET A 7 14.41 -0.77 -24.03
C MET A 7 13.20 -0.39 -24.89
N VAL A 8 13.29 -0.47 -26.21
CA VAL A 8 12.22 -0.12 -27.16
C VAL A 8 11.40 -1.36 -27.47
N GLY A 9 10.08 -1.23 -27.53
CA GLY A 9 9.18 -2.28 -27.97
C GLY A 9 8.79 -3.27 -26.87
N ALA A 10 8.17 -2.77 -25.80
CA ALA A 10 7.50 -3.64 -24.83
C ALA A 10 6.38 -4.45 -25.53
N VAL A 11 6.32 -5.74 -25.24
CA VAL A 11 5.29 -6.64 -25.78
C VAL A 11 4.12 -6.66 -24.81
N VAL A 12 2.93 -6.29 -25.27
CA VAL A 12 1.70 -6.27 -24.48
C VAL A 12 1.39 -7.68 -23.95
N GLY A 13 1.06 -7.78 -22.65
CA GLY A 13 0.75 -9.04 -21.97
C GLY A 13 1.99 -9.84 -21.54
N VAL A 14 3.17 -9.46 -22.02
CA VAL A 14 4.45 -10.08 -21.64
C VAL A 14 5.24 -9.15 -20.72
N GLN A 15 5.29 -7.87 -21.10
CA GLN A 15 6.04 -6.84 -20.39
C GLN A 15 5.09 -5.71 -20.04
N PRO A 16 4.61 -5.66 -18.78
CA PRO A 16 3.81 -4.54 -18.32
C PRO A 16 4.53 -3.22 -18.57
N PHE A 17 3.85 -2.28 -19.22
CA PHE A 17 4.42 -1.05 -19.72
C PHE A 17 3.60 0.16 -19.28
N GLY A 18 4.27 1.24 -18.93
CA GLY A 18 3.64 2.51 -18.61
C GLY A 18 4.62 3.47 -17.95
N GLY A 19 4.21 4.71 -17.86
CA GLY A 19 4.97 5.75 -17.20
C GLY A 19 5.00 5.61 -15.68
N GLU A 20 5.75 6.52 -15.05
CA GLU A 20 5.85 6.67 -13.61
C GLU A 20 5.81 8.16 -13.25
N GLY A 21 5.41 8.48 -12.04
CA GLY A 21 5.29 9.86 -11.57
C GLY A 21 4.17 10.60 -12.32
N LEU A 22 4.51 11.65 -13.07
CA LEU A 22 3.52 12.45 -13.80
C LEU A 22 2.94 11.74 -15.03
N SER A 23 3.57 10.68 -15.53
CA SER A 23 3.13 9.93 -16.71
C SER A 23 2.41 8.62 -16.39
N GLY A 24 2.30 8.24 -15.13
CA GLY A 24 1.60 7.02 -14.73
C GLY A 24 1.34 6.96 -13.23
N THR A 25 0.11 6.61 -12.86
CA THR A 25 -0.40 6.68 -11.48
C THR A 25 -0.87 5.34 -10.92
N GLY A 26 -0.62 4.24 -11.61
CA GLY A 26 -1.14 2.96 -11.17
C GLY A 26 -0.51 1.78 -11.86
N PRO A 27 -1.19 0.62 -11.85
CA PRO A 27 -0.71 -0.60 -12.48
C PRO A 27 -0.37 -0.38 -13.96
N LYS A 28 0.71 -0.99 -14.40
CA LYS A 28 1.18 -0.87 -15.78
C LYS A 28 0.22 -1.55 -16.76
N ALA A 29 0.03 -0.95 -17.94
CA ALA A 29 -0.78 -1.52 -19.00
C ALA A 29 -0.25 -2.91 -19.42
N GLY A 30 -1.16 -3.85 -19.64
CA GLY A 30 -0.82 -5.25 -19.90
C GLY A 30 -0.34 -6.04 -18.69
N GLY A 31 -0.27 -5.41 -17.52
CA GLY A 31 0.03 -6.08 -16.26
C GLY A 31 -1.19 -6.75 -15.63
N PRO A 32 -0.99 -7.67 -14.69
CA PRO A 32 -2.08 -8.48 -14.13
C PRO A 32 -3.09 -7.68 -13.29
N LEU A 33 -2.73 -6.49 -12.81
CA LEU A 33 -3.61 -5.64 -12.00
C LEU A 33 -4.31 -4.53 -12.80
N TYR A 34 -3.99 -4.36 -14.08
CA TYR A 34 -4.45 -3.19 -14.84
C TYR A 34 -5.98 -3.09 -14.95
N LEU A 35 -6.66 -4.19 -15.19
CA LEU A 35 -8.12 -4.21 -15.36
C LEU A 35 -8.88 -3.82 -14.09
N TYR A 36 -8.30 -4.06 -12.92
CA TYR A 36 -8.93 -3.69 -11.65
C TYR A 36 -9.09 -2.17 -11.48
N ARG A 37 -8.28 -1.37 -12.19
CA ARG A 37 -8.42 0.10 -12.22
C ARG A 37 -9.72 0.57 -12.88
N LEU A 38 -10.36 -0.27 -13.66
CA LEU A 38 -11.59 0.04 -14.41
C LEU A 38 -12.85 -0.35 -13.64
N LEU A 39 -12.72 -0.99 -12.49
CA LEU A 39 -13.85 -1.41 -11.67
C LEU A 39 -14.21 -0.32 -10.66
N SER A 40 -15.51 -0.04 -10.52
CA SER A 40 -16.05 0.83 -9.47
C SER A 40 -15.98 0.19 -8.08
N SER A 41 -16.02 -1.14 -8.03
CA SER A 41 -15.86 -1.95 -6.83
C SER A 41 -15.00 -3.16 -7.16
N ARG A 42 -13.99 -3.42 -6.35
CA ARG A 42 -13.09 -4.56 -6.56
C ARG A 42 -13.54 -5.77 -5.76
N PRO A 43 -13.33 -7.01 -6.26
CA PRO A 43 -13.41 -8.19 -5.44
C PRO A 43 -12.46 -8.11 -4.25
N GLN A 44 -12.87 -8.57 -3.07
CA GLN A 44 -12.06 -8.49 -1.84
C GLN A 44 -10.70 -9.21 -1.96
N ASP A 45 -10.65 -10.28 -2.75
CA ASP A 45 -9.45 -11.09 -2.95
C ASP A 45 -8.80 -10.89 -4.33
N ALA A 46 -9.08 -9.76 -4.99
CA ALA A 46 -8.64 -9.49 -6.36
C ALA A 46 -7.14 -9.73 -6.57
N VAL A 47 -6.32 -9.25 -5.64
CA VAL A 47 -4.86 -9.40 -5.71
C VAL A 47 -4.45 -10.85 -5.51
N GLY A 48 -5.00 -11.51 -4.49
CA GLY A 48 -4.74 -12.92 -4.20
C GLY A 48 -5.11 -13.84 -5.36
N VAL A 49 -6.31 -13.67 -5.93
CA VAL A 49 -6.76 -14.46 -7.09
C VAL A 49 -5.90 -14.21 -8.32
N THR A 50 -5.54 -12.96 -8.57
CA THR A 50 -4.69 -12.59 -9.72
C THR A 50 -3.33 -13.29 -9.68
N PHE A 51 -2.76 -13.45 -8.50
CA PHE A 51 -1.44 -14.06 -8.33
C PHE A 51 -1.46 -15.54 -7.95
N ALA A 52 -2.61 -16.11 -7.58
CA ALA A 52 -2.71 -17.50 -7.14
C ALA A 52 -2.43 -18.54 -8.24
N ARG A 53 -2.61 -18.17 -9.51
CA ARG A 53 -2.56 -19.11 -10.65
C ARG A 53 -1.20 -19.28 -11.29
N GLN A 54 -0.16 -18.61 -10.81
CA GLN A 54 1.15 -18.66 -11.45
C GLN A 54 2.20 -19.14 -10.45
N ASP A 55 3.14 -19.95 -10.93
CA ASP A 55 4.23 -20.47 -10.12
C ASP A 55 5.01 -19.34 -9.47
N ALA A 56 5.03 -19.33 -8.15
CA ALA A 56 5.86 -18.41 -7.39
C ALA A 56 7.33 -18.82 -7.58
N GLU A 57 8.09 -18.03 -8.33
CA GLU A 57 9.45 -18.42 -8.68
C GLU A 57 10.48 -18.24 -7.59
N ARG A 58 10.27 -17.30 -6.70
CA ARG A 58 11.11 -17.14 -5.51
C ARG A 58 10.30 -16.56 -4.37
N PRO A 59 10.32 -17.17 -3.20
CA PRO A 59 9.91 -16.48 -2.00
C PRO A 59 10.81 -15.25 -1.82
N LEU A 60 10.28 -14.21 -1.21
CA LEU A 60 11.08 -13.09 -0.72
C LEU A 60 12.28 -13.62 0.05
N ASP A 61 13.40 -12.88 -0.02
CA ASP A 61 14.48 -13.09 0.93
C ASP A 61 13.89 -13.17 2.34
N ALA A 62 14.21 -14.24 3.07
CA ALA A 62 13.61 -14.50 4.38
C ALA A 62 13.87 -13.38 5.39
N GLN A 63 14.99 -12.66 5.25
CA GLN A 63 15.31 -11.52 6.09
C GLN A 63 14.40 -10.33 5.76
N LEU A 64 14.17 -10.05 4.47
CA LEU A 64 13.28 -8.99 4.03
C LEU A 64 11.84 -9.31 4.44
N LYS A 65 11.39 -10.54 4.27
CA LYS A 65 10.07 -10.99 4.73
C LYS A 65 9.90 -10.75 6.23
N THR A 66 10.85 -11.14 7.05
CA THR A 66 10.82 -10.94 8.50
C THR A 66 10.76 -9.45 8.86
N LEU A 67 11.51 -8.60 8.16
CA LEU A 67 11.48 -7.15 8.39
C LEU A 67 10.13 -6.52 8.06
N LEU A 68 9.45 -7.01 7.03
CA LEU A 68 8.11 -6.53 6.63
C LEU A 68 7.02 -7.02 7.60
N GLU A 69 7.08 -8.27 8.04
CA GLU A 69 6.06 -8.90 8.86
C GLU A 69 6.14 -8.53 10.36
N LYS A 70 7.33 -8.26 10.88
CA LYS A 70 7.57 -8.05 12.31
C LYS A 70 6.72 -6.92 12.93
N PRO A 71 6.56 -5.73 12.32
CA PRO A 71 5.70 -4.69 12.87
C PRO A 71 4.23 -5.09 12.93
N LEU A 72 3.72 -5.78 11.90
CA LEU A 72 2.34 -6.26 11.89
C LEU A 72 2.10 -7.33 12.95
N GLN A 73 3.02 -8.28 13.13
CA GLN A 73 2.94 -9.30 14.18
C GLN A 73 2.92 -8.65 15.58
N ALA A 74 3.73 -7.63 15.80
CA ALA A 74 3.73 -6.88 17.05
C ALA A 74 2.38 -6.16 17.28
N LEU A 75 1.78 -5.58 16.24
CA LEU A 75 0.44 -4.99 16.31
C LEU A 75 -0.62 -6.05 16.65
N GLN A 76 -0.58 -7.22 16.01
CA GLN A 76 -1.51 -8.33 16.25
C GLN A 76 -1.43 -8.83 17.72
N GLN A 77 -0.23 -8.94 18.26
CA GLN A 77 -0.03 -9.32 19.67
C GLN A 77 -0.57 -8.25 20.62
N TRP A 78 -0.31 -6.98 20.33
CA TRP A 78 -0.85 -5.87 21.12
C TRP A 78 -2.38 -5.79 21.05
N ALA A 79 -2.95 -6.19 19.93
CA ALA A 79 -4.39 -6.22 19.70
C ALA A 79 -5.10 -7.44 20.31
N ALA A 80 -4.44 -8.28 21.14
CA ALA A 80 -5.04 -9.47 21.74
C ALA A 80 -6.32 -9.20 22.56
N GLY A 81 -6.47 -7.99 23.13
CA GLY A 81 -7.70 -7.53 23.79
C GLY A 81 -8.70 -6.79 22.89
N ARG A 82 -8.49 -6.77 21.58
CA ARG A 82 -9.28 -6.04 20.56
C ARG A 82 -9.57 -6.99 19.39
N PRO A 83 -10.55 -7.90 19.52
CA PRO A 83 -10.75 -9.01 18.58
C PRO A 83 -11.02 -8.57 17.14
N GLU A 84 -11.73 -7.45 16.95
CA GLU A 84 -12.00 -6.90 15.62
C GLU A 84 -10.71 -6.45 14.91
N LEU A 85 -9.84 -5.71 15.60
CA LEU A 85 -8.56 -5.28 15.05
C LEU A 85 -7.63 -6.46 14.79
N GLN A 86 -7.63 -7.46 15.68
CA GLN A 86 -6.83 -8.66 15.52
C GLN A 86 -7.27 -9.45 14.27
N ALA A 87 -8.58 -9.69 14.11
CA ALA A 87 -9.13 -10.36 12.94
C ALA A 87 -8.85 -9.60 11.64
N LEU A 88 -9.03 -8.28 11.65
CA LEU A 88 -8.77 -7.42 10.51
C LEU A 88 -7.29 -7.41 10.11
N SER A 89 -6.38 -7.29 11.06
CA SER A 89 -4.94 -7.33 10.78
C SER A 89 -4.49 -8.69 10.26
N GLN A 90 -5.12 -9.79 10.68
CA GLN A 90 -4.91 -11.11 10.10
C GLN A 90 -5.40 -11.18 8.67
N GLN A 91 -6.61 -10.70 8.40
CA GLN A 91 -7.17 -10.62 7.04
C GLN A 91 -6.26 -9.82 6.11
N TYR A 92 -5.79 -8.65 6.53
CA TYR A 92 -4.86 -7.85 5.74
C TYR A 92 -3.53 -8.56 5.48
N SER A 93 -3.00 -9.28 6.48
CA SER A 93 -1.79 -10.10 6.31
C SER A 93 -1.95 -11.17 5.23
N GLU A 94 -3.11 -11.82 5.19
CA GLU A 94 -3.41 -12.86 4.20
C GLU A 94 -3.62 -12.30 2.79
N GLN A 95 -4.16 -11.09 2.69
CA GLN A 95 -4.41 -10.41 1.41
C GLN A 95 -3.16 -9.72 0.85
N ALA A 96 -2.21 -9.35 1.71
CA ALA A 96 -1.02 -8.61 1.30
C ALA A 96 -0.14 -9.44 0.38
N GLN A 97 0.27 -8.85 -0.75
CA GLN A 97 1.10 -9.48 -1.77
C GLN A 97 2.48 -8.82 -1.88
N SER A 98 2.86 -7.97 -0.93
CA SER A 98 4.17 -7.32 -0.92
C SER A 98 5.30 -8.33 -0.95
N GLY A 99 6.25 -8.11 -1.87
CA GLY A 99 7.37 -8.99 -2.10
C GLY A 99 7.06 -10.21 -2.95
N THR A 100 5.83 -10.42 -3.36
CA THR A 100 5.50 -11.47 -4.32
C THR A 100 6.21 -11.23 -5.64
N GLN A 101 6.88 -12.26 -6.13
CA GLN A 101 7.49 -12.27 -7.46
C GLN A 101 6.83 -13.33 -8.34
N ARG A 102 6.47 -12.94 -9.55
CA ARG A 102 5.85 -13.83 -10.55
C ARG A 102 6.64 -13.82 -11.84
N LEU A 103 6.81 -15.00 -12.41
CA LEU A 103 7.28 -15.13 -13.77
C LEU A 103 6.14 -14.80 -14.73
N LEU A 104 6.40 -13.89 -15.64
CA LEU A 104 5.48 -13.58 -16.73
C LEU A 104 5.85 -14.37 -17.97
N PRO A 105 4.89 -14.69 -18.86
CA PRO A 105 5.20 -15.31 -20.15
C PRO A 105 6.14 -14.39 -20.94
N GLY A 106 6.97 -14.99 -21.80
CA GLY A 106 7.93 -14.24 -22.60
C GLY A 106 8.46 -15.06 -23.78
N PRO A 107 9.09 -14.40 -24.76
CA PRO A 107 9.75 -15.09 -25.84
C PRO A 107 10.97 -15.90 -25.36
N THR A 108 11.39 -16.86 -26.17
CA THR A 108 12.57 -17.68 -25.90
C THR A 108 13.81 -16.80 -25.65
N GLY A 109 14.51 -17.08 -24.57
CA GLY A 109 15.71 -16.36 -24.17
C GLY A 109 15.45 -15.14 -23.29
N GLU A 110 14.20 -14.80 -23.00
CA GLU A 110 13.84 -13.76 -22.03
C GLU A 110 13.28 -14.36 -20.74
N ARG A 111 13.58 -13.70 -19.63
CA ARG A 111 12.95 -13.94 -18.33
C ARG A 111 12.28 -12.66 -17.89
N ASN A 112 10.97 -12.66 -17.83
CA ASN A 112 10.16 -11.52 -17.42
C ASN A 112 9.58 -11.79 -16.02
N THR A 113 9.87 -10.93 -15.07
CA THR A 113 9.35 -11.05 -13.69
C THR A 113 8.60 -9.80 -13.30
N LEU A 114 7.48 -9.96 -12.61
CA LEU A 114 6.76 -8.90 -11.92
C LEU A 114 6.98 -9.08 -10.42
N THR A 115 7.45 -8.04 -9.76
CA THR A 115 7.62 -8.02 -8.31
C THR A 115 6.76 -6.92 -7.71
N LEU A 116 5.98 -7.23 -6.68
CA LEU A 116 5.24 -6.25 -5.89
C LEU A 116 6.11 -5.78 -4.74
N MET A 117 6.44 -4.50 -4.75
CA MET A 117 7.23 -3.88 -3.69
C MET A 117 6.35 -2.96 -2.84
N PRO A 118 6.57 -2.91 -1.52
CA PRO A 118 5.88 -1.92 -0.69
C PRO A 118 6.22 -0.50 -1.14
N ARG A 119 5.31 0.41 -0.97
CA ARG A 119 5.59 1.85 -1.05
C ARG A 119 6.47 2.25 0.12
N GLU A 120 7.17 3.38 0.02
CA GLU A 120 7.99 3.84 1.13
C GLU A 120 7.10 4.31 2.28
N ARG A 121 6.14 5.20 1.99
CA ARG A 121 5.33 5.83 3.03
C ARG A 121 3.91 6.15 2.57
N VAL A 122 2.95 5.97 3.47
CA VAL A 122 1.53 6.26 3.24
C VAL A 122 1.06 7.31 4.26
N LEU A 123 0.49 8.42 3.77
CA LEU A 123 -0.19 9.40 4.62
C LEU A 123 -1.54 8.83 5.05
N CYS A 124 -1.73 8.70 6.37
CA CYS A 124 -2.92 8.14 6.99
C CYS A 124 -3.66 9.23 7.77
N VAL A 125 -4.85 9.61 7.31
CA VAL A 125 -5.67 10.67 7.89
C VAL A 125 -6.95 10.09 8.46
N ALA A 126 -7.10 10.19 9.77
CA ALA A 126 -8.29 9.77 10.51
C ALA A 126 -8.47 10.67 11.75
N ASP A 127 -9.71 10.89 12.14
CA ASP A 127 -10.08 11.73 13.29
C ASP A 127 -10.46 10.95 14.55
N ASN A 128 -10.38 9.61 14.50
CA ASN A 128 -10.64 8.73 15.63
C ASN A 128 -9.64 7.56 15.71
N GLU A 129 -9.55 6.92 16.90
CA GLU A 129 -8.60 5.85 17.18
C GLU A 129 -8.87 4.60 16.33
N GLN A 130 -10.14 4.25 16.10
CA GLN A 130 -10.52 3.05 15.35
C GLN A 130 -10.02 3.13 13.90
N ASP A 131 -10.33 4.19 13.20
CA ASP A 131 -9.93 4.37 11.80
C ASP A 131 -8.40 4.50 11.66
N ALA A 132 -7.75 5.18 12.62
CA ALA A 132 -6.28 5.24 12.64
C ALA A 132 -5.63 3.85 12.80
N LEU A 133 -6.24 2.95 13.57
CA LEU A 133 -5.77 1.56 13.74
C LEU A 133 -6.07 0.69 12.53
N ILE A 134 -7.22 0.88 11.86
CA ILE A 134 -7.55 0.21 10.59
C ILE A 134 -6.49 0.56 9.54
N GLN A 135 -6.22 1.85 9.35
CA GLN A 135 -5.19 2.33 8.41
C GLN A 135 -3.80 1.80 8.76
N LEU A 136 -3.44 1.83 10.03
CA LEU A 136 -2.16 1.32 10.54
C LEU A 136 -1.99 -0.17 10.20
N ALA A 137 -3.02 -0.99 10.47
CA ALA A 137 -2.99 -2.42 10.17
C ALA A 137 -2.79 -2.68 8.68
N ALA A 138 -3.53 -1.98 7.81
CA ALA A 138 -3.42 -2.11 6.36
C ALA A 138 -2.02 -1.72 5.84
N VAL A 139 -1.49 -0.58 6.29
CA VAL A 139 -0.18 -0.06 5.86
C VAL A 139 0.95 -0.97 6.33
N LEU A 140 0.88 -1.49 7.56
CA LEU A 140 1.87 -2.45 8.06
C LEU A 140 1.78 -3.80 7.35
N ALA A 141 0.58 -4.25 6.95
CA ALA A 141 0.40 -5.50 6.22
C ALA A 141 1.14 -5.50 4.87
N VAL A 142 1.17 -4.36 4.19
CA VAL A 142 1.93 -4.20 2.94
C VAL A 142 3.38 -3.77 3.15
N GLY A 143 3.81 -3.53 4.40
CA GLY A 143 5.20 -3.26 4.74
C GLY A 143 5.64 -1.79 4.58
N CYS A 144 4.71 -0.85 4.48
CA CYS A 144 5.00 0.58 4.34
C CYS A 144 5.26 1.27 5.69
N GLU A 145 5.81 2.48 5.66
CA GLU A 145 5.78 3.41 6.79
C GLU A 145 4.47 4.21 6.81
N VAL A 146 4.02 4.56 8.00
CA VAL A 146 2.86 5.42 8.22
C VAL A 146 3.31 6.85 8.47
N LEU A 147 2.74 7.80 7.75
CA LEU A 147 2.83 9.22 8.06
C LEU A 147 1.50 9.66 8.68
N TRP A 148 1.53 10.06 9.95
CA TRP A 148 0.38 10.63 10.64
C TRP A 148 0.44 12.14 10.71
N PRO A 149 -0.68 12.85 10.58
CA PRO A 149 -0.78 14.24 11.02
C PRO A 149 -0.39 14.34 12.49
N ASP A 150 0.38 15.37 12.85
CA ASP A 150 0.86 15.59 14.21
C ASP A 150 -0.28 16.16 15.08
N SER A 151 -1.15 15.30 15.57
CA SER A 151 -2.25 15.64 16.48
C SER A 151 -2.13 14.93 17.82
N ALA A 152 -2.89 15.40 18.80
CA ALA A 152 -2.94 14.78 20.12
C ALA A 152 -3.41 13.32 20.05
N LEU A 153 -4.41 13.02 19.22
CA LEU A 153 -4.93 11.66 19.02
C LEU A 153 -3.83 10.70 18.58
N GLN A 154 -3.14 11.03 17.47
CA GLN A 154 -2.10 10.17 16.90
C GLN A 154 -0.89 10.05 17.82
N ARG A 155 -0.51 11.12 18.51
CA ARG A 155 0.58 11.11 19.49
C ARG A 155 0.28 10.22 20.67
N ASP A 156 -0.94 10.30 21.23
CA ASP A 156 -1.33 9.48 22.38
C ASP A 156 -1.55 8.01 22.00
N LEU A 157 -2.04 7.76 20.79
CA LEU A 157 -2.12 6.40 20.26
C LEU A 157 -0.73 5.79 20.09
N ALA A 158 0.21 6.50 19.47
CA ALA A 158 1.57 6.00 19.25
C ALA A 158 2.31 5.62 20.54
N LYS A 159 2.06 6.33 21.67
CA LYS A 159 2.63 6.00 22.99
C LYS A 159 2.15 4.65 23.54
N LYS A 160 0.97 4.18 23.10
CA LYS A 160 0.37 2.92 23.54
C LYS A 160 0.82 1.72 22.70
N LEU A 161 1.39 1.96 21.51
CA LEU A 161 1.76 0.93 20.55
C LEU A 161 3.12 0.29 20.89
N PRO A 162 3.35 -0.97 20.49
CA PRO A 162 4.66 -1.62 20.59
C PRO A 162 5.75 -0.81 19.88
N ARG A 163 6.98 -0.98 20.32
CA ARG A 163 8.14 -0.29 19.77
C ARG A 163 8.29 -0.57 18.26
N GLU A 164 8.16 -1.81 17.86
CA GLU A 164 8.27 -2.26 16.46
C GLU A 164 7.26 -1.57 15.54
N VAL A 165 6.07 -1.25 16.07
CA VAL A 165 5.03 -0.50 15.35
C VAL A 165 5.35 1.00 15.36
N SER A 166 5.68 1.57 16.51
CA SER A 166 5.95 3.00 16.64
C SER A 166 7.17 3.46 15.85
N GLU A 167 8.16 2.58 15.66
CA GLU A 167 9.33 2.83 14.79
C GLU A 167 8.95 2.96 13.29
N ARG A 168 7.76 2.47 12.87
CA ARG A 168 7.22 2.62 11.50
C ARG A 168 6.35 3.86 11.32
N ILE A 169 6.16 4.66 12.37
CA ILE A 169 5.30 5.84 12.35
C ILE A 169 6.15 7.10 12.29
N ARG A 170 5.80 7.98 11.36
CA ARG A 170 6.34 9.34 11.25
C ARG A 170 5.21 10.33 11.48
N PHE A 171 5.55 11.54 11.92
CA PHE A 171 4.59 12.61 12.14
C PHE A 171 4.97 13.83 11.32
N ALA A 172 3.96 14.50 10.77
CA ALA A 172 4.13 15.78 10.11
C ALA A 172 3.04 16.75 10.54
N LYS A 173 3.42 17.98 10.84
CA LYS A 173 2.45 19.05 11.07
C LYS A 173 1.73 19.39 9.77
N ALA A 174 0.50 19.90 9.87
CA ALA A 174 -0.34 20.21 8.72
C ALA A 174 0.39 21.12 7.69
N GLU A 175 1.08 22.14 8.17
CA GLU A 175 1.86 23.07 7.33
C GLU A 175 3.07 22.43 6.64
N GLN A 176 3.53 21.29 7.13
CA GLN A 176 4.67 20.55 6.57
C GLN A 176 4.27 19.47 5.57
N LEU A 177 2.99 19.03 5.59
CA LEU A 177 2.49 17.95 4.73
C LEU A 177 2.75 18.17 3.24
N PRO A 178 2.60 19.38 2.66
CA PRO A 178 2.89 19.60 1.25
C PRO A 178 4.33 19.25 0.85
N GLY A 179 5.30 19.42 1.75
CA GLY A 179 6.73 19.13 1.52
C GLY A 179 7.18 17.71 1.93
N GLN A 180 6.29 16.91 2.54
CA GLN A 180 6.65 15.55 2.96
C GLN A 180 6.61 14.57 1.78
N ALA A 181 7.53 13.61 1.77
CA ALA A 181 7.49 12.50 0.83
C ALA A 181 6.48 11.44 1.32
N PHE A 182 5.51 11.11 0.49
CA PHE A 182 4.61 9.97 0.62
C PHE A 182 4.06 9.57 -0.75
N ASP A 183 3.72 8.30 -0.90
CA ASP A 183 3.41 7.67 -2.19
C ASP A 183 1.93 7.35 -2.36
N ALA A 184 1.17 7.40 -1.28
CA ALA A 184 -0.28 7.21 -1.26
C ALA A 184 -0.89 7.92 -0.05
N VAL A 185 -2.21 8.11 -0.10
CA VAL A 185 -3.02 8.64 1.00
C VAL A 185 -4.18 7.72 1.28
N ILE A 186 -4.42 7.43 2.56
CA ILE A 186 -5.64 6.79 3.06
C ILE A 186 -6.35 7.80 3.95
N TYR A 187 -7.61 8.04 3.65
CA TYR A 187 -8.46 8.98 4.38
C TYR A 187 -9.72 8.29 4.91
N HIS A 188 -10.04 8.50 6.18
CA HIS A 188 -11.34 8.16 6.75
C HIS A 188 -12.02 9.43 7.25
N GLY A 189 -13.25 9.67 6.78
CA GLY A 189 -14.03 10.84 7.19
C GLY A 189 -15.17 11.18 6.24
N ASP A 190 -15.52 12.45 6.18
CA ASP A 190 -16.57 12.93 5.31
C ASP A 190 -16.06 13.34 3.91
N SER A 191 -16.99 13.45 2.97
CA SER A 191 -16.68 13.71 1.55
C SER A 191 -16.17 15.14 1.29
N ASP A 192 -16.52 16.11 2.14
CA ASP A 192 -16.09 17.49 1.93
C ASP A 192 -14.62 17.64 2.29
N GLN A 193 -14.21 17.10 3.43
CA GLN A 193 -12.81 17.07 3.83
C GLN A 193 -11.96 16.20 2.89
N LEU A 194 -12.52 15.08 2.38
CA LEU A 194 -11.84 14.26 1.35
C LEU A 194 -11.55 15.10 0.10
N ARG A 195 -12.50 15.90 -0.36
CA ARG A 195 -12.32 16.76 -1.54
C ARG A 195 -11.22 17.80 -1.30
N GLU A 196 -11.24 18.46 -0.15
CA GLU A 196 -10.18 19.41 0.23
C GLU A 196 -8.80 18.75 0.28
N LEU A 197 -8.70 17.54 0.84
CA LEU A 197 -7.46 16.76 0.87
C LEU A 197 -7.00 16.40 -0.53
N CYS A 198 -7.90 15.97 -1.42
CA CYS A 198 -7.58 15.68 -2.82
C CYS A 198 -7.03 16.91 -3.56
N GLU A 199 -7.62 18.11 -3.34
CA GLU A 199 -7.13 19.35 -3.91
C GLU A 199 -5.74 19.72 -3.40
N GLN A 200 -5.50 19.58 -2.10
CA GLN A 200 -4.18 19.80 -1.49
C GLN A 200 -3.12 18.83 -2.03
N VAL A 201 -3.47 17.56 -2.17
CA VAL A 201 -2.56 16.53 -2.71
C VAL A 201 -2.28 16.78 -4.19
N ALA A 202 -3.30 17.16 -4.97
CA ALA A 202 -3.15 17.48 -6.39
C ALA A 202 -2.30 18.74 -6.65
N ALA A 203 -2.31 19.70 -5.73
CA ALA A 203 -1.49 20.92 -5.82
C ALA A 203 0.00 20.69 -5.54
N ARG A 204 0.40 19.50 -5.09
CA ARG A 204 1.81 19.18 -4.81
C ARG A 204 2.61 19.11 -6.08
N SER A 205 3.88 19.53 -5.99
CA SER A 205 4.85 19.27 -7.05
C SER A 205 5.32 17.80 -7.03
N GLY A 206 5.74 17.28 -8.16
CA GLY A 206 6.29 15.92 -8.28
C GLY A 206 5.29 14.90 -8.79
N ALA A 207 5.44 13.66 -8.36
CA ALA A 207 4.60 12.54 -8.78
C ALA A 207 3.16 12.70 -8.29
N ILE A 208 2.21 12.26 -9.10
CA ILE A 208 0.80 12.19 -8.72
C ILE A 208 0.62 11.11 -7.65
N VAL A 209 0.00 11.49 -6.55
CA VAL A 209 -0.26 10.61 -5.41
C VAL A 209 -1.73 10.20 -5.41
N SER A 210 -1.99 8.90 -5.30
CA SER A 210 -3.35 8.36 -5.20
C SER A 210 -3.93 8.59 -3.82
N VAL A 211 -5.23 8.90 -3.76
CA VAL A 211 -5.99 9.04 -2.52
C VAL A 211 -7.09 7.98 -2.49
N GLN A 212 -7.13 7.20 -1.42
CA GLN A 212 -8.22 6.28 -1.12
C GLN A 212 -9.06 6.89 0.01
N GLY A 213 -10.33 7.20 -0.28
CA GLY A 213 -11.27 7.75 0.68
C GLY A 213 -12.27 6.71 1.15
N PHE A 214 -12.52 6.66 2.45
CA PHE A 214 -13.44 5.75 3.12
C PHE A 214 -14.33 6.52 4.09
N ALA A 215 -15.54 6.03 4.30
CA ALA A 215 -16.37 6.49 5.41
C ALA A 215 -15.79 6.01 6.74
N ARG A 216 -16.19 6.66 7.84
CA ARG A 216 -15.75 6.24 9.19
C ARG A 216 -16.17 4.81 9.48
N GLY A 217 -15.23 4.01 9.96
CA GLY A 217 -15.42 2.61 10.31
C GLY A 217 -15.36 1.63 9.13
N GLU A 218 -15.17 2.09 7.90
CA GLU A 218 -14.93 1.17 6.77
C GLU A 218 -13.56 0.50 6.90
N ASP A 219 -13.52 -0.80 6.64
CA ASP A 219 -12.33 -1.64 6.83
C ASP A 219 -11.91 -2.44 5.59
N ASN A 220 -12.56 -2.18 4.44
CA ASN A 220 -12.29 -2.85 3.18
C ASN A 220 -11.19 -2.17 2.34
N LEU A 221 -10.10 -1.75 2.98
CA LEU A 221 -8.98 -1.08 2.34
C LEU A 221 -8.33 -1.99 1.29
N GLN A 222 -7.92 -1.37 0.17
CA GLN A 222 -7.29 -2.09 -0.93
C GLN A 222 -5.77 -2.11 -0.76
N LEU A 223 -5.20 -3.31 -0.62
CA LEU A 223 -3.79 -3.55 -0.28
C LEU A 223 -2.92 -3.79 -1.53
N GLU A 224 -2.88 -2.83 -2.47
CA GLU A 224 -2.09 -2.93 -3.72
C GLU A 224 -1.13 -1.76 -3.94
#